data_3d12735ced346d64ea48696467fb367d
#
_entry.id   3d12735ced346d64ea48696467fb367d
#
_cell.length_a   1.000
_cell.length_b   1.000
_cell.length_c   1.000
_cell.angle_alpha   90.00
_cell.angle_beta   90.00
_cell.angle_gamma   90.00
#
_symmetry.space_group_name_H-M   'P 1'
#
loop_
_entity.id
_entity.type
_entity.pdbx_description
1 polymer ?
#
loop_
_entity_poly.entity_id
_entity_poly.type
_entity_poly.pdbx_seq_one_letter_code
_entity_poly.pdbx_strand_id
1 'polypeptide(L)'
;VRQMFIDAGLAEDDVVLDRAVPGYYRRSKEWDVVATYKGQLVGVVEMKSQESSPGNNANNRIEEAVGSSVDAQAVQDLTGAYGDLGVWAAWCMTFNRDVDTSDAVLYKRNRLPLFKVDDEFIPMTYASQYAIAIQRFISRGVYNAGWMLTTWVNPDKTIGYEEPVPTATAETLRTQIEARVRFALQALP
;
A
#
# COMPACT_ATOMS: atom_id res chain seq x y z
N VAL A 1 -4.50 5.57 9.80
CA VAL A 1 -4.47 4.10 9.65
C VAL A 1 -4.29 3.42 11.00
N ARG A 2 -3.29 3.81 11.84
CA ARG A 2 -3.11 3.23 13.20
C ARG A 2 -4.44 3.20 13.98
N GLN A 3 -5.17 4.32 14.00
CA GLN A 3 -6.44 4.42 14.72
C GLN A 3 -7.50 3.42 14.21
N MET A 4 -7.50 3.06 12.92
CA MET A 4 -8.45 2.08 12.39
C MET A 4 -8.29 0.70 13.03
N PHE A 5 -7.06 0.27 13.33
CA PHE A 5 -6.81 -0.99 14.04
C PHE A 5 -7.26 -0.94 15.50
N ILE A 6 -7.04 0.21 16.17
CA ILE A 6 -7.47 0.42 17.56
C ILE A 6 -9.01 0.46 17.65
N ASP A 7 -9.66 1.21 16.77
CA ASP A 7 -11.11 1.28 16.69
C ASP A 7 -11.75 -0.08 16.38
N ALA A 8 -11.02 -0.95 15.67
CA ALA A 8 -11.44 -2.32 15.38
C ALA A 8 -11.30 -3.28 16.58
N GLY A 9 -10.62 -2.87 17.67
CA GLY A 9 -10.56 -3.60 18.93
C GLY A 9 -9.16 -4.05 19.39
N LEU A 10 -8.07 -3.64 18.74
CA LEU A 10 -6.73 -3.88 19.26
C LEU A 10 -6.36 -2.84 20.33
N ALA A 11 -5.52 -3.24 21.28
CA ALA A 11 -4.95 -2.31 22.25
C ALA A 11 -3.96 -1.34 21.57
N GLU A 12 -3.81 -0.14 22.13
CA GLU A 12 -2.86 0.87 21.59
C GLU A 12 -1.44 0.35 21.50
N ASP A 13 -0.99 -0.42 22.49
CA ASP A 13 0.36 -1.00 22.55
C ASP A 13 0.58 -2.12 21.51
N ASP A 14 -0.50 -2.71 21.01
CA ASP A 14 -0.46 -3.74 19.96
C ASP A 14 -0.34 -3.14 18.55
N VAL A 15 -0.49 -1.82 18.39
CA VAL A 15 -0.42 -1.12 17.10
C VAL A 15 0.68 -0.07 17.13
N VAL A 16 1.84 -0.43 16.64
CA VAL A 16 3.06 0.38 16.68
C VAL A 16 3.40 0.97 15.31
N LEU A 17 4.08 2.12 15.32
CA LEU A 17 4.56 2.80 14.12
C LEU A 17 6.04 2.52 13.90
N ASP A 18 6.48 2.62 12.64
CA ASP A 18 7.90 2.56 12.23
C ASP A 18 8.63 1.36 12.87
N ARG A 19 8.05 0.18 12.72
CA ARG A 19 8.59 -1.02 13.36
C ARG A 19 9.07 -2.04 12.34
N ALA A 20 10.29 -2.51 12.55
CA ALA A 20 10.87 -3.58 11.74
C ALA A 20 10.29 -4.95 12.13
N VAL A 21 9.93 -5.72 11.10
CA VAL A 21 9.63 -7.16 11.22
C VAL A 21 10.64 -7.96 10.39
N PRO A 22 10.84 -9.25 10.66
CA PRO A 22 11.77 -10.09 9.89
C PRO A 22 11.48 -10.05 8.39
N GLY A 23 12.52 -10.11 7.57
CA GLY A 23 12.46 -10.36 6.14
C GLY A 23 13.05 -11.70 5.79
N TYR A 24 12.75 -12.26 4.62
CA TYR A 24 13.35 -13.49 4.11
C TYR A 24 14.56 -13.21 3.21
N TYR A 25 14.39 -12.28 2.26
CA TYR A 25 15.47 -11.86 1.34
C TYR A 25 16.35 -10.74 1.93
N ARG A 26 15.95 -10.18 3.04
CA ARG A 26 16.66 -9.15 3.82
C ARG A 26 16.46 -9.42 5.31
N ARG A 27 17.37 -8.87 6.13
CA ARG A 27 17.31 -9.09 7.60
C ARG A 27 15.96 -8.68 8.20
N SER A 28 15.45 -7.52 7.78
CA SER A 28 14.20 -6.98 8.29
C SER A 28 13.65 -5.89 7.34
N LYS A 29 12.36 -5.64 7.44
CA LYS A 29 11.65 -4.52 6.81
C LYS A 29 10.96 -3.70 7.88
N GLU A 30 11.20 -2.39 7.88
CA GLU A 30 10.43 -1.43 8.65
C GLU A 30 9.14 -1.10 7.91
N TRP A 31 8.01 -1.24 8.60
CA TRP A 31 6.68 -0.91 8.10
C TRP A 31 6.14 0.30 8.86
N ASP A 32 5.41 1.18 8.19
CA ASP A 32 4.85 2.40 8.81
C ASP A 32 3.83 2.09 9.90
N VAL A 33 3.08 0.99 9.76
CA VAL A 33 2.20 0.47 10.83
C VAL A 33 2.39 -1.03 10.94
N VAL A 34 2.57 -1.50 12.15
CA VAL A 34 2.60 -2.95 12.51
C VAL A 34 1.57 -3.19 13.59
N ALA A 35 0.60 -4.04 13.31
CA ALA A 35 -0.43 -4.47 14.25
C ALA A 35 -0.19 -5.92 14.67
N THR A 36 -0.22 -6.19 15.98
CA THR A 36 -0.02 -7.51 16.56
C THR A 36 -1.18 -7.84 17.49
N TYR A 37 -1.34 -9.12 17.79
CA TYR A 37 -2.22 -9.60 18.85
C TYR A 37 -1.67 -10.90 19.42
N LYS A 38 -1.53 -10.98 20.76
CA LYS A 38 -0.93 -12.14 21.44
C LYS A 38 0.40 -12.60 20.83
N GLY A 39 1.24 -11.64 20.43
CA GLY A 39 2.56 -11.90 19.84
C GLY A 39 2.54 -12.37 18.39
N GLN A 40 1.39 -12.41 17.73
CA GLN A 40 1.26 -12.76 16.32
C GLN A 40 0.96 -11.53 15.46
N LEU A 41 1.39 -11.54 14.21
CA LEU A 41 1.15 -10.45 13.27
C LEU A 41 -0.31 -10.42 12.81
N VAL A 42 -1.02 -9.36 13.14
CA VAL A 42 -2.37 -9.11 12.62
C VAL A 42 -2.28 -8.45 11.25
N GLY A 43 -1.42 -7.44 11.10
CA GLY A 43 -1.26 -6.78 9.81
C GLY A 43 -0.10 -5.79 9.78
N VAL A 44 0.34 -5.47 8.57
CA VAL A 44 1.32 -4.43 8.28
C VAL A 44 0.78 -3.46 7.24
N VAL A 45 1.17 -2.20 7.34
CA VAL A 45 0.80 -1.18 6.34
C VAL A 45 2.03 -0.40 5.91
N GLU A 46 2.18 -0.26 4.61
CA GLU A 46 3.17 0.60 3.97
C GLU A 46 2.47 1.85 3.45
N MET A 47 3.00 3.02 3.81
CA MET A 47 2.46 4.31 3.37
C MET A 47 3.49 5.04 2.52
N LYS A 48 3.10 5.50 1.35
CA LYS A 48 3.95 6.24 0.43
C LYS A 48 3.31 7.55 0.04
N SER A 49 4.13 8.58 -0.11
CA SER A 49 3.72 9.86 -0.69
C SER A 49 4.56 10.20 -1.91
N GLN A 50 3.95 10.89 -2.87
CA GLN A 50 4.61 11.43 -4.04
C GLN A 50 4.25 12.90 -4.18
N GLU A 51 5.16 13.77 -3.73
CA GLU A 51 4.97 15.22 -3.72
C GLU A 51 5.71 15.92 -4.87
N SER A 52 6.74 15.27 -5.44
CA SER A 52 7.57 15.82 -6.52
C SER A 52 8.25 14.72 -7.33
N SER A 53 8.74 15.05 -8.53
CA SER A 53 9.60 14.21 -9.37
C SER A 53 9.10 12.76 -9.59
N PRO A 54 7.84 12.54 -10.00
CA PRO A 54 7.29 11.19 -10.15
C PRO A 54 8.02 10.37 -11.21
N GLY A 55 8.58 11.02 -12.24
CA GLY A 55 9.28 10.34 -13.34
C GLY A 55 10.49 9.49 -12.91
N ASN A 56 11.10 9.82 -11.78
CA ASN A 56 12.24 9.06 -11.25
C ASN A 56 11.82 8.04 -10.19
N ASN A 57 10.66 8.20 -9.58
CA ASN A 57 10.28 7.48 -8.37
C ASN A 57 9.10 6.52 -8.54
N ALA A 58 8.23 6.73 -9.55
CA ALA A 58 7.00 5.93 -9.66
C ALA A 58 7.27 4.43 -9.81
N ASN A 59 8.16 4.04 -10.71
CA ASN A 59 8.52 2.63 -10.88
C ASN A 59 9.18 2.05 -9.62
N ASN A 60 10.12 2.79 -9.02
CA ASN A 60 10.82 2.33 -7.81
C ASN A 60 9.83 2.07 -6.67
N ARG A 61 8.83 2.94 -6.46
CA ARG A 61 7.83 2.73 -5.42
C ARG A 61 6.96 1.50 -5.68
N ILE A 62 6.63 1.23 -6.94
CA ILE A 62 5.88 0.01 -7.32
C ILE A 62 6.75 -1.23 -7.11
N GLU A 63 8.02 -1.18 -7.50
CA GLU A 63 9.00 -2.26 -7.28
C GLU A 63 9.21 -2.52 -5.78
N GLU A 64 9.38 -1.47 -4.97
CA GLU A 64 9.47 -1.57 -3.51
C GLU A 64 8.23 -2.20 -2.89
N ALA A 65 7.04 -1.82 -3.36
CA ALA A 65 5.78 -2.38 -2.89
C ALA A 65 5.70 -3.88 -3.17
N VAL A 66 5.93 -4.29 -4.42
CA VAL A 66 5.95 -5.71 -4.81
C VAL A 66 7.00 -6.48 -4.00
N GLY A 67 8.23 -5.97 -3.92
CA GLY A 67 9.32 -6.61 -3.19
C GLY A 67 9.01 -6.76 -1.70
N SER A 68 8.38 -5.76 -1.08
CA SER A 68 8.00 -5.80 0.34
C SER A 68 6.93 -6.85 0.63
N SER A 69 5.92 -6.94 -0.22
CA SER A 69 4.86 -7.95 -0.08
C SER A 69 5.38 -9.37 -0.29
N VAL A 70 6.17 -9.58 -1.35
CA VAL A 70 6.77 -10.91 -1.63
C VAL A 70 7.70 -11.35 -0.52
N ASP A 71 8.52 -10.43 0.03
CA ASP A 71 9.43 -10.72 1.13
C ASP A 71 8.67 -11.14 2.41
N ALA A 72 7.59 -10.40 2.75
CA ALA A 72 6.76 -10.73 3.91
C ALA A 72 6.05 -12.09 3.74
N GLN A 73 5.53 -12.38 2.55
CA GLN A 73 4.90 -13.67 2.27
C GLN A 73 5.91 -14.81 2.35
N ALA A 74 7.12 -14.61 1.82
CA ALA A 74 8.17 -15.63 1.88
C ALA A 74 8.61 -15.95 3.31
N VAL A 75 8.73 -14.93 4.20
CA VAL A 75 8.99 -15.17 5.63
C VAL A 75 7.92 -16.06 6.24
N GLN A 76 6.66 -15.72 6.01
CA GLN A 76 5.56 -16.48 6.60
C GLN A 76 5.52 -17.92 6.09
N ASP A 77 5.59 -18.10 4.76
CA ASP A 77 5.45 -19.43 4.14
C ASP A 77 6.60 -20.37 4.49
N LEU A 78 7.80 -19.83 4.66
CA LEU A 78 9.01 -20.64 4.85
C LEU A 78 9.45 -20.76 6.30
N THR A 79 9.06 -19.84 7.17
CA THR A 79 9.54 -19.81 8.56
C THR A 79 8.41 -19.76 9.60
N GLY A 80 7.21 -19.36 9.23
CA GLY A 80 6.10 -19.14 10.17
C GLY A 80 6.35 -18.01 11.18
N ALA A 81 7.31 -17.11 10.92
CA ALA A 81 7.79 -16.13 11.91
C ALA A 81 6.73 -15.13 12.37
N TYR A 82 5.64 -14.97 11.63
CA TYR A 82 4.56 -14.04 11.97
C TYR A 82 3.39 -14.70 12.72
N GLY A 83 3.47 -16.02 12.98
CA GLY A 83 2.43 -16.79 13.67
C GLY A 83 1.40 -17.40 12.71
N ASP A 84 0.25 -17.82 13.27
CA ASP A 84 -0.71 -18.68 12.55
C ASP A 84 -1.72 -17.93 11.68
N LEU A 85 -1.81 -16.59 11.82
CA LEU A 85 -2.83 -15.81 11.13
C LEU A 85 -2.53 -15.57 9.64
N GLY A 86 -1.31 -15.88 9.19
CA GLY A 86 -0.85 -15.54 7.84
C GLY A 86 -0.62 -14.03 7.64
N VAL A 87 0.03 -13.66 6.54
CA VAL A 87 0.31 -12.24 6.23
C VAL A 87 -0.97 -11.52 5.82
N TRP A 88 -1.19 -10.36 6.42
CA TRP A 88 -2.12 -9.36 5.94
C TRP A 88 -1.36 -8.05 5.77
N ALA A 89 -1.35 -7.53 4.56
CA ALA A 89 -0.64 -6.29 4.24
C ALA A 89 -1.53 -5.32 3.47
N ALA A 90 -1.38 -4.03 3.76
CA ALA A 90 -2.02 -2.96 3.01
C ALA A 90 -0.98 -1.98 2.46
N TRP A 91 -1.28 -1.40 1.30
CA TRP A 91 -0.46 -0.37 0.67
C TRP A 91 -1.25 0.91 0.47
N CYS A 92 -0.76 2.02 1.03
CA CYS A 92 -1.40 3.32 0.95
C CYS A 92 -0.54 4.27 0.14
N MET A 93 -1.15 5.05 -0.76
CA MET A 93 -0.47 6.00 -1.62
C MET A 93 -1.15 7.36 -1.60
N THR A 94 -0.42 8.40 -1.21
CA THR A 94 -0.83 9.80 -1.37
C THR A 94 -0.07 10.42 -2.53
N PHE A 95 -0.79 10.99 -3.49
CA PHE A 95 -0.23 11.58 -4.69
C PHE A 95 -0.66 13.05 -4.84
N ASN A 96 0.32 13.96 -4.90
CA ASN A 96 0.05 15.37 -5.16
C ASN A 96 -0.12 15.63 -6.66
N ARG A 97 -1.27 16.19 -7.08
CA ARG A 97 -1.61 16.49 -8.48
C ARG A 97 -1.10 17.85 -8.97
N ASP A 98 -0.65 18.73 -8.06
CA ASP A 98 -0.25 20.11 -8.39
C ASP A 98 1.16 20.23 -8.96
N VAL A 99 1.98 19.21 -8.79
CA VAL A 99 3.26 19.14 -9.50
C VAL A 99 2.99 18.65 -10.92
N ASP A 100 3.75 19.02 -11.92
CA ASP A 100 3.73 18.58 -13.34
C ASP A 100 3.64 17.05 -13.53
N THR A 101 2.81 16.43 -12.73
CA THR A 101 2.79 15.00 -12.46
C THR A 101 1.51 14.38 -12.96
N SER A 102 0.50 15.22 -13.26
CA SER A 102 -0.79 14.80 -13.80
C SER A 102 -0.80 14.72 -15.33
N ASP A 103 0.23 15.28 -15.98
CA ASP A 103 0.36 15.21 -17.43
C ASP A 103 0.69 13.78 -17.89
N ALA A 104 0.21 13.44 -19.07
CA ALA A 104 0.45 12.14 -19.67
C ALA A 104 1.95 11.83 -19.71
N VAL A 105 2.32 10.70 -19.16
CA VAL A 105 3.69 10.20 -19.27
C VAL A 105 3.93 9.83 -20.72
N LEU A 106 4.54 10.74 -21.44
CA LEU A 106 5.00 10.47 -22.78
C LEU A 106 6.18 9.49 -22.69
N TYR A 107 5.97 8.28 -23.16
CA TYR A 107 7.08 7.38 -23.44
C TYR A 107 8.09 8.13 -24.30
N LYS A 108 9.26 8.46 -23.74
CA LYS A 108 10.33 9.03 -24.55
C LYS A 108 10.62 8.02 -25.66
N ARG A 109 10.53 8.45 -26.91
CA ARG A 109 10.63 7.62 -28.12
C ARG A 109 11.81 6.63 -28.10
N ASN A 110 12.88 6.97 -27.36
CA ASN A 110 14.09 6.16 -27.22
C ASN A 110 14.03 5.10 -26.08
N ARG A 111 12.89 4.99 -25.37
CA ARG A 111 12.69 4.05 -24.25
C ARG A 111 11.40 3.25 -24.39
N LEU A 112 10.93 3.08 -25.63
CA LEU A 112 9.79 2.20 -25.88
C LEU A 112 10.14 0.76 -25.46
N PRO A 113 9.27 0.08 -24.74
CA PRO A 113 9.46 -1.32 -24.43
C PRO A 113 9.63 -2.15 -25.70
N LEU A 114 10.45 -3.21 -25.62
CA LEU A 114 10.70 -4.11 -26.74
C LEU A 114 9.43 -4.92 -27.10
N PHE A 115 8.57 -5.17 -26.14
CA PHE A 115 7.30 -5.88 -26.31
C PHE A 115 6.12 -4.94 -26.09
N LYS A 116 4.92 -5.36 -26.59
CA LYS A 116 3.68 -4.59 -26.40
C LYS A 116 3.41 -4.37 -24.91
N VAL A 117 3.15 -3.11 -24.55
CA VAL A 117 2.68 -2.72 -23.23
C VAL A 117 1.19 -3.03 -23.12
N ASP A 118 0.73 -3.36 -21.94
CA ASP A 118 -0.69 -3.51 -21.63
C ASP A 118 -1.45 -2.21 -21.95
N ASP A 119 -2.58 -2.34 -22.63
CA ASP A 119 -3.36 -1.21 -23.15
C ASP A 119 -3.89 -0.29 -22.02
N GLU A 120 -4.05 -0.79 -20.79
CA GLU A 120 -4.42 0.02 -19.62
C GLU A 120 -3.39 1.11 -19.29
N PHE A 121 -2.13 0.94 -19.71
CA PHE A 121 -1.09 1.94 -19.54
C PHE A 121 -1.00 2.96 -20.70
N ILE A 122 -2.00 3.00 -21.61
CA ILE A 122 -1.94 3.87 -22.79
C ILE A 122 -3.30 4.58 -23.02
N PRO A 123 -3.40 5.92 -22.86
CA PRO A 123 -2.41 6.87 -22.32
C PRO A 123 -2.31 6.75 -20.80
N MET A 124 -1.15 7.04 -20.24
CA MET A 124 -0.89 6.92 -18.82
C MET A 124 -0.39 8.25 -18.23
N THR A 125 -0.91 8.61 -17.05
CA THR A 125 -0.34 9.60 -16.14
C THR A 125 0.33 8.88 -14.98
N TYR A 126 1.14 9.56 -14.18
CA TYR A 126 1.70 8.94 -12.97
C TYR A 126 0.62 8.61 -11.95
N ALA A 127 -0.42 9.45 -11.83
CA ALA A 127 -1.57 9.14 -10.99
C ALA A 127 -2.29 7.88 -11.46
N SER A 128 -2.55 7.73 -12.76
CA SER A 128 -3.18 6.51 -13.30
C SER A 128 -2.28 5.27 -13.17
N GLN A 129 -0.96 5.41 -13.26
CA GLN A 129 -0.02 4.32 -13.01
C GLN A 129 -0.15 3.77 -11.59
N TYR A 130 -0.22 4.65 -10.57
CA TYR A 130 -0.44 4.22 -9.19
C TYR A 130 -1.84 3.62 -8.99
N ALA A 131 -2.87 4.18 -9.63
CA ALA A 131 -4.23 3.64 -9.58
C ALA A 131 -4.31 2.21 -10.16
N ILE A 132 -3.69 1.98 -11.31
CA ILE A 132 -3.59 0.65 -11.93
C ILE A 132 -2.80 -0.30 -11.01
N ALA A 133 -1.67 0.16 -10.46
CA ALA A 133 -0.83 -0.66 -9.59
C ALA A 133 -1.59 -1.13 -8.34
N ILE A 134 -2.23 -0.21 -7.60
CA ILE A 134 -2.96 -0.56 -6.36
C ILE A 134 -4.16 -1.48 -6.65
N GLN A 135 -4.89 -1.23 -7.74
CA GLN A 135 -5.98 -2.08 -8.16
C GLN A 135 -5.49 -3.51 -8.47
N ARG A 136 -4.37 -3.63 -9.17
CA ARG A 136 -3.75 -4.92 -9.48
C ARG A 136 -3.17 -5.58 -8.23
N PHE A 137 -2.58 -4.84 -7.30
CA PHE A 137 -2.11 -5.38 -6.03
C PHE A 137 -3.24 -6.06 -5.27
N ILE A 138 -4.39 -5.40 -5.14
CA ILE A 138 -5.55 -5.95 -4.43
C ILE A 138 -6.14 -7.14 -5.21
N SER A 139 -6.40 -6.99 -6.51
CA SER A 139 -7.05 -8.04 -7.31
C SER A 139 -6.20 -9.30 -7.48
N ARG A 140 -4.87 -9.19 -7.36
CA ARG A 140 -3.94 -10.32 -7.44
C ARG A 140 -3.48 -10.84 -6.09
N GLY A 141 -3.96 -10.26 -4.99
CA GLY A 141 -3.57 -10.67 -3.64
C GLY A 141 -2.12 -10.34 -3.28
N VAL A 142 -1.49 -9.40 -3.99
CA VAL A 142 -0.17 -8.85 -3.61
C VAL A 142 -0.31 -8.07 -2.30
N TYR A 143 -1.38 -7.32 -2.16
CA TYR A 143 -1.83 -6.70 -0.93
C TYR A 143 -3.29 -7.07 -0.68
N ASN A 144 -3.68 -7.20 0.58
CA ASN A 144 -5.04 -7.53 0.98
C ASN A 144 -5.98 -6.31 0.89
N ALA A 145 -5.41 -5.11 1.09
CA ALA A 145 -6.15 -3.85 1.04
C ALA A 145 -5.24 -2.72 0.56
N GLY A 146 -5.83 -1.58 0.27
CA GLY A 146 -5.10 -0.38 -0.08
C GLY A 146 -5.91 0.88 0.10
N TRP A 147 -5.22 2.01 0.03
CA TRP A 147 -5.84 3.33 0.00
C TRP A 147 -5.06 4.25 -0.93
N MET A 148 -5.73 4.79 -1.93
CA MET A 148 -5.15 5.80 -2.80
C MET A 148 -5.86 7.14 -2.62
N LEU A 149 -5.09 8.15 -2.28
CA LEU A 149 -5.53 9.53 -2.11
C LEU A 149 -4.77 10.41 -3.09
N THR A 150 -5.48 11.17 -3.90
CA THR A 150 -4.89 12.26 -4.68
C THR A 150 -5.26 13.59 -4.05
N THR A 151 -4.31 14.53 -4.00
CA THR A 151 -4.50 15.86 -3.38
C THR A 151 -4.08 16.96 -4.34
N TRP A 152 -4.64 18.17 -4.15
CA TRP A 152 -4.25 19.38 -4.86
C TRP A 152 -4.57 20.62 -4.02
N VAL A 153 -3.98 21.76 -4.37
CA VAL A 153 -4.29 23.05 -3.75
C VAL A 153 -5.29 23.81 -4.62
N ASN A 154 -6.43 24.15 -4.04
CA ASN A 154 -7.44 24.98 -4.70
C ASN A 154 -6.97 26.45 -4.81
N PRO A 155 -7.57 27.28 -5.71
CA PRO A 155 -7.24 28.70 -5.83
C PRO A 155 -7.42 29.51 -4.55
N ASP A 156 -8.32 29.10 -3.67
CA ASP A 156 -8.55 29.68 -2.33
C ASP A 156 -7.60 29.16 -1.25
N LYS A 157 -6.58 28.36 -1.63
CA LYS A 157 -5.59 27.71 -0.77
C LYS A 157 -6.12 26.61 0.14
N THR A 158 -7.33 26.17 -0.05
CA THR A 158 -7.82 24.93 0.60
C THR A 158 -7.24 23.70 -0.09
N ILE A 159 -7.17 22.57 0.61
CA ILE A 159 -6.73 21.31 0.05
C ILE A 159 -7.94 20.54 -0.49
N GLY A 160 -7.92 20.26 -1.77
CA GLY A 160 -8.84 19.31 -2.40
C GLY A 160 -8.25 17.90 -2.35
N TYR A 161 -9.12 16.90 -2.35
CA TYR A 161 -8.69 15.50 -2.45
C TYR A 161 -9.72 14.64 -3.17
N GLU A 162 -9.26 13.49 -3.65
CA GLU A 162 -10.08 12.50 -4.33
C GLU A 162 -9.51 11.10 -4.06
N GLU A 163 -10.38 10.10 -3.98
CA GLU A 163 -10.04 8.68 -3.90
C GLU A 163 -10.36 8.01 -5.25
N PRO A 164 -9.42 8.00 -6.21
CA PRO A 164 -9.69 7.64 -7.60
C PRO A 164 -9.93 6.16 -7.84
N VAL A 165 -9.65 5.30 -6.84
CA VAL A 165 -9.78 3.84 -6.96
C VAL A 165 -10.87 3.35 -6.01
N PRO A 166 -12.06 2.94 -6.52
CA PRO A 166 -13.19 2.55 -5.66
C PRO A 166 -12.91 1.38 -4.71
N THR A 167 -11.96 0.51 -5.05
CA THR A 167 -11.54 -0.62 -4.20
C THR A 167 -10.41 -0.28 -3.24
N ALA A 168 -9.91 0.97 -3.26
CA ALA A 168 -8.80 1.44 -2.44
C ALA A 168 -9.11 2.83 -1.85
N THR A 169 -10.20 2.92 -1.11
CA THR A 169 -10.64 4.10 -0.37
C THR A 169 -10.36 3.96 1.13
N ALA A 170 -10.44 5.04 1.89
CA ALA A 170 -10.37 5.00 3.36
C ALA A 170 -11.40 4.05 3.96
N GLU A 171 -12.62 4.05 3.40
CA GLU A 171 -13.72 3.20 3.88
C GLU A 171 -13.47 1.72 3.57
N THR A 172 -13.01 1.37 2.36
CA THR A 172 -12.68 -0.01 2.03
C THR A 172 -11.51 -0.52 2.86
N LEU A 173 -10.48 0.30 3.10
CA LEU A 173 -9.37 -0.05 3.98
C LEU A 173 -9.85 -0.30 5.41
N ARG A 174 -10.70 0.58 5.98
CA ARG A 174 -11.30 0.42 7.30
C ARG A 174 -12.05 -0.90 7.41
N THR A 175 -12.93 -1.19 6.48
CA THR A 175 -13.72 -2.44 6.45
C THR A 175 -12.83 -3.68 6.43
N GLN A 176 -11.74 -3.68 5.65
CA GLN A 176 -10.79 -4.79 5.59
C GLN A 176 -10.00 -4.95 6.90
N ILE A 177 -9.59 -3.84 7.53
CA ILE A 177 -8.93 -3.86 8.84
C ILE A 177 -9.88 -4.43 9.91
N GLU A 178 -11.13 -3.97 9.97
CA GLU A 178 -12.13 -4.46 10.92
C GLU A 178 -12.36 -5.97 10.77
N ALA A 179 -12.49 -6.44 9.53
CA ALA A 179 -12.64 -7.87 9.25
C ALA A 179 -11.41 -8.68 9.71
N ARG A 180 -10.22 -8.17 9.44
CA ARG A 180 -8.96 -8.81 9.84
C ARG A 180 -8.77 -8.86 11.34
N VAL A 181 -9.02 -7.76 12.05
CA VAL A 181 -8.92 -7.70 13.52
C VAL A 181 -9.95 -8.63 14.15
N ARG A 182 -11.20 -8.60 13.68
CA ARG A 182 -12.23 -9.53 14.16
C ARG A 182 -11.81 -10.99 14.00
N PHE A 183 -11.26 -11.34 12.84
CA PHE A 183 -10.73 -12.69 12.63
C PHE A 183 -9.63 -13.02 13.63
N ALA A 184 -8.65 -12.12 13.86
CA ALA A 184 -7.56 -12.35 14.80
C ALA A 184 -8.04 -12.55 16.24
N LEU A 185 -8.97 -11.72 16.70
CA LEU A 185 -9.57 -11.82 18.05
C LEU A 185 -10.34 -13.12 18.26
N GLN A 186 -10.93 -13.68 17.20
CA GLN A 186 -11.67 -14.96 17.28
C GLN A 186 -10.74 -16.19 17.13
N ALA A 187 -9.74 -16.09 16.26
CA ALA A 187 -8.83 -17.20 15.97
C ALA A 187 -7.80 -17.43 17.09
N LEU A 188 -7.49 -16.39 17.86
CA LEU A 188 -6.54 -16.41 18.98
C LEU A 188 -7.26 -16.13 20.32
N PRO A 189 -7.98 -17.11 20.88
CA PRO A 189 -8.81 -16.93 22.08
C PRO A 189 -7.99 -16.64 23.36
#